data_c0ec6313f79292bd7e9c65f72274113c
#
_entry.id   c0ec6313f79292bd7e9c65f72274113c
#
_cell.length_a   1.000
_cell.length_b   1.000
_cell.length_c   1.000
_cell.angle_alpha   90.00
_cell.angle_beta   90.00
_cell.angle_gamma   90.00
#
_symmetry.space_group_name_H-M   'P 1'
#
loop_
_entity.id
_entity.type
_entity.pdbx_description
1 polymer ?
#
loop_
_entity_poly.entity_id
_entity_poly.type
_entity_poly.pdbx_seq_one_letter_code
_entity_poly.pdbx_strand_id
1 'polypeptide(L)'
;MCSNVLKHNRNEWILGLMEKNLLLTGVDFGGVSPLSLEELKTNLESITDEKECILLIAEILKKGDFSVKPLLIKLMNQTKDGSVLNLCIRLFCSICTNEDLRDVSNLRCLSDASEFAIFTFITGAVDTMSYEVVPYLLALWDEWEASNTDIEYAIKDALDNYFYDQKLSMEEATKEEVEELWMLVGDQKELDSYYYKGYPVFLGMFAKEIMTSLYTGIQAEGKFHKYLQSALLSTFTGKRVPVKVNEIISRRDIDSMIDYIEDVSKRDWVEGRKYFYGFEIK
;
A
#
# COMPACT_ATOMS: atom_id res chain seq x y z
N MET A 1 25.11 -4.61 32.49
CA MET A 1 24.66 -3.21 32.26
C MET A 1 24.20 -2.93 30.83
N CYS A 2 24.70 -3.60 29.78
CA CYS A 2 24.27 -3.38 28.39
C CYS A 2 22.83 -3.80 28.08
N SER A 3 22.25 -4.79 28.78
CA SER A 3 20.90 -5.30 28.46
C SER A 3 19.75 -4.33 28.80
N ASN A 4 19.94 -3.42 29.74
CA ASN A 4 18.90 -2.45 30.15
C ASN A 4 18.82 -1.23 29.23
N VAL A 5 19.93 -0.83 28.61
CA VAL A 5 19.97 0.29 27.68
C VAL A 5 19.28 -0.10 26.35
N LEU A 6 19.49 -1.34 25.89
CA LEU A 6 18.84 -1.87 24.68
C LEU A 6 17.33 -2.04 24.86
N LYS A 7 16.87 -2.46 26.05
CA LYS A 7 15.42 -2.56 26.34
C LYS A 7 14.74 -1.18 26.41
N HIS A 8 15.42 -0.18 26.94
CA HIS A 8 14.88 1.18 27.05
C HIS A 8 14.72 1.83 25.66
N ASN A 9 15.74 1.75 24.82
CA ASN A 9 15.68 2.23 23.43
C ASN A 9 14.64 1.48 22.58
N ARG A 10 14.42 0.20 22.81
CA ARG A 10 13.41 -0.62 22.13
C ARG A 10 12.01 -0.10 22.41
N ASN A 11 11.67 0.12 23.68
CA ASN A 11 10.35 0.57 24.08
C ASN A 11 10.04 1.98 23.59
N GLU A 12 10.99 2.89 23.65
CA GLU A 12 10.84 4.25 23.13
C GLU A 12 10.63 4.29 21.61
N TRP A 13 11.32 3.41 20.88
CA TRP A 13 11.15 3.33 19.43
C TRP A 13 9.78 2.74 19.03
N ILE A 14 9.36 1.64 19.67
CA ILE A 14 8.03 1.03 19.45
C ILE A 14 6.92 2.02 19.86
N LEU A 15 7.05 2.69 20.99
CA LEU A 15 6.11 3.73 21.42
C LEU A 15 6.07 4.89 20.44
N GLY A 16 7.20 5.32 19.90
CA GLY A 16 7.28 6.36 18.87
C GLY A 16 6.62 5.98 17.55
N LEU A 17 6.61 4.69 17.17
CA LEU A 17 5.84 4.19 16.03
C LEU A 17 4.34 4.15 16.32
N MET A 18 3.96 3.74 17.53
CA MET A 18 2.55 3.69 17.96
C MET A 18 1.96 5.09 18.15
N GLU A 19 2.71 6.05 18.73
CA GLU A 19 2.26 7.42 18.94
C GLU A 19 2.07 8.20 17.63
N LYS A 20 2.85 7.89 16.58
CA LYS A 20 2.75 8.59 15.30
C LYS A 20 1.61 8.14 14.41
N ASN A 21 0.88 7.07 14.75
CA ASN A 21 -0.27 6.55 13.96
C ASN A 21 0.01 6.42 12.44
N LEU A 22 1.28 6.38 12.04
CA LEU A 22 1.71 6.41 10.63
C LEU A 22 1.16 5.22 9.85
N LEU A 23 1.00 4.07 10.53
CA LEU A 23 0.41 2.89 9.94
C LEU A 23 -1.11 3.02 9.74
N LEU A 24 -1.80 3.83 10.52
CA LEU A 24 -3.25 4.02 10.44
C LEU A 24 -3.64 5.11 9.42
N THR A 25 -2.76 6.07 9.14
CA THR A 25 -3.07 7.21 8.25
C THR A 25 -2.85 6.94 6.77
N GLY A 26 -2.34 5.78 6.39
CA GLY A 26 -2.30 5.33 4.99
C GLY A 26 -1.26 5.98 4.07
N VAL A 27 -0.38 6.84 4.56
CA VAL A 27 0.53 7.59 3.69
C VAL A 27 1.80 6.81 3.38
N ASP A 28 2.40 6.20 4.39
CA ASP A 28 3.58 5.34 4.26
C ASP A 28 3.74 4.50 5.54
N PHE A 29 4.71 3.58 5.54
CA PHE A 29 5.03 2.76 6.72
C PHE A 29 6.12 3.39 7.60
N GLY A 30 6.41 4.68 7.42
CA GLY A 30 7.40 5.44 8.20
C GLY A 30 8.85 5.17 7.81
N GLY A 31 9.78 5.68 8.58
CA GLY A 31 11.22 5.45 8.38
C GLY A 31 11.63 4.00 8.60
N VAL A 32 12.86 3.67 8.23
CA VAL A 32 13.46 2.35 8.47
C VAL A 32 14.12 2.33 9.85
N SER A 33 13.94 1.23 10.60
CA SER A 33 14.57 1.02 11.90
C SER A 33 16.11 1.07 11.81
N PRO A 34 16.79 1.66 12.80
CA PRO A 34 18.24 1.61 12.89
C PRO A 34 18.79 0.22 13.29
N LEU A 35 17.93 -0.69 13.79
CA LEU A 35 18.32 -2.04 14.14
C LEU A 35 18.74 -2.83 12.90
N SER A 36 19.71 -3.73 13.04
CA SER A 36 20.09 -4.67 11.99
C SER A 36 18.97 -5.69 11.71
N LEU A 37 19.02 -6.34 10.56
CA LEU A 37 18.08 -7.39 10.21
C LEU A 37 18.09 -8.55 11.23
N GLU A 38 19.28 -8.95 11.68
CA GLU A 38 19.45 -10.01 12.68
C GLU A 38 18.84 -9.64 14.04
N GLU A 39 19.02 -8.41 14.49
CA GLU A 39 18.39 -7.93 15.73
C GLU A 39 16.87 -7.90 15.62
N LEU A 40 16.33 -7.47 14.47
CA LEU A 40 14.88 -7.48 14.23
C LEU A 40 14.31 -8.90 14.24
N LYS A 41 14.98 -9.86 13.59
CA LYS A 41 14.58 -11.28 13.59
C LYS A 41 14.64 -11.90 14.99
N THR A 42 15.72 -11.67 15.72
CA THR A 42 15.85 -12.14 17.10
C THR A 42 14.75 -11.58 18.01
N ASN A 43 14.41 -10.31 17.82
CA ASN A 43 13.30 -9.69 18.53
C ASN A 43 11.96 -10.34 18.15
N LEU A 44 11.74 -10.62 16.87
CA LEU A 44 10.51 -11.24 16.38
C LEU A 44 10.28 -12.65 16.97
N GLU A 45 11.33 -13.46 17.12
CA GLU A 45 11.25 -14.80 17.73
C GLU A 45 10.81 -14.79 19.21
N SER A 46 11.08 -13.71 19.93
CA SER A 46 10.79 -13.58 21.36
C SER A 46 9.47 -12.87 21.69
N ILE A 47 8.76 -12.38 20.66
CA ILE A 47 7.58 -11.53 20.87
C ILE A 47 6.31 -12.38 20.97
N THR A 48 5.39 -11.94 21.86
CA THR A 48 4.07 -12.56 22.03
C THR A 48 2.94 -11.58 21.79
N ASP A 49 3.22 -10.28 21.78
CA ASP A 49 2.23 -9.23 21.47
C ASP A 49 2.06 -9.07 19.97
N GLU A 50 0.83 -9.16 19.49
CA GLU A 50 0.51 -9.12 18.05
C GLU A 50 0.81 -7.74 17.43
N LYS A 51 0.65 -6.63 18.18
CA LYS A 51 0.95 -5.28 17.69
C LYS A 51 2.45 -5.09 17.52
N GLU A 52 3.24 -5.54 18.48
CA GLU A 52 4.69 -5.52 18.35
C GLU A 52 5.15 -6.46 17.20
N CYS A 53 4.50 -7.61 17.06
CA CYS A 53 4.79 -8.57 15.99
C CYS A 53 4.63 -7.94 14.60
N ILE A 54 3.49 -7.32 14.29
CA ILE A 54 3.26 -6.69 12.99
C ILE A 54 4.23 -5.53 12.71
N LEU A 55 4.61 -4.75 13.73
CA LEU A 55 5.58 -3.68 13.59
C LEU A 55 6.98 -4.22 13.24
N LEU A 56 7.42 -5.31 13.88
CA LEU A 56 8.71 -5.95 13.57
C LEU A 56 8.69 -6.59 12.18
N ILE A 57 7.59 -7.24 11.79
CA ILE A 57 7.42 -7.77 10.43
C ILE A 57 7.59 -6.62 9.41
N ALA A 58 6.92 -5.49 9.61
CA ALA A 58 7.04 -4.35 8.72
C ALA A 58 8.48 -3.84 8.60
N GLU A 59 9.23 -3.76 9.71
CA GLU A 59 10.63 -3.32 9.69
C GLU A 59 11.57 -4.31 8.99
N ILE A 60 11.32 -5.61 9.11
CA ILE A 60 12.07 -6.65 8.40
C ILE A 60 11.81 -6.53 6.89
N LEU A 61 10.55 -6.37 6.49
CA LEU A 61 10.17 -6.18 5.08
C LEU A 61 10.78 -4.91 4.48
N LYS A 62 10.86 -3.80 5.23
CA LYS A 62 11.52 -2.56 4.80
C LYS A 62 13.02 -2.74 4.55
N LYS A 63 13.63 -3.79 5.09
CA LYS A 63 15.02 -4.17 4.84
C LYS A 63 15.17 -5.20 3.70
N GLY A 64 14.09 -5.49 2.98
CA GLY A 64 14.07 -6.38 1.80
C GLY A 64 14.03 -7.86 2.13
N ASP A 65 13.76 -8.25 3.37
CA ASP A 65 13.59 -9.65 3.71
C ASP A 65 12.11 -10.05 3.72
N PHE A 66 11.66 -10.62 2.61
CA PHE A 66 10.28 -11.09 2.43
C PHE A 66 10.03 -12.50 2.99
N SER A 67 11.02 -13.15 3.61
CA SER A 67 10.84 -14.48 4.23
C SER A 67 9.82 -14.48 5.38
N VAL A 68 9.51 -13.31 5.94
CA VAL A 68 8.51 -13.14 7.01
C VAL A 68 7.07 -12.98 6.49
N LYS A 69 6.85 -12.92 5.17
CA LYS A 69 5.51 -12.80 4.57
C LYS A 69 4.53 -13.91 5.00
N PRO A 70 4.92 -15.19 5.09
CA PRO A 70 4.03 -16.22 5.62
C PRO A 70 3.56 -15.97 7.07
N LEU A 71 4.41 -15.35 7.90
CA LEU A 71 4.04 -14.98 9.27
C LEU A 71 3.03 -13.83 9.28
N LEU A 72 3.19 -12.82 8.39
CA LEU A 72 2.20 -11.78 8.21
C LEU A 72 0.83 -12.35 7.82
N ILE A 73 0.78 -13.24 6.83
CA ILE A 73 -0.45 -13.89 6.36
C ILE A 73 -1.09 -14.71 7.49
N LYS A 74 -0.28 -15.44 8.25
CA LYS A 74 -0.77 -16.20 9.40
C LYS A 74 -1.37 -15.28 10.46
N LEU A 75 -0.67 -14.19 10.83
CA LEU A 75 -1.16 -13.21 11.81
C LEU A 75 -2.47 -12.57 11.32
N MET A 76 -2.53 -12.14 10.07
CA MET A 76 -3.72 -11.55 9.44
C MET A 76 -4.95 -12.48 9.52
N ASN A 77 -4.77 -13.78 9.28
CA ASN A 77 -5.86 -14.76 9.30
C ASN A 77 -6.21 -15.29 10.71
N GLN A 78 -5.46 -14.96 11.76
CA GLN A 78 -5.65 -15.49 13.11
C GLN A 78 -5.98 -14.42 14.15
N THR A 79 -5.53 -13.20 13.97
CA THR A 79 -5.76 -12.10 14.93
C THR A 79 -7.25 -11.82 15.13
N LYS A 80 -7.60 -11.48 16.37
CA LYS A 80 -8.93 -10.96 16.74
C LYS A 80 -8.89 -9.47 17.08
N ASP A 81 -7.70 -8.85 17.09
CA ASP A 81 -7.53 -7.41 17.25
C ASP A 81 -7.74 -6.72 15.90
N GLY A 82 -8.84 -5.96 15.76
CA GLY A 82 -9.18 -5.26 14.52
C GLY A 82 -8.11 -4.24 14.10
N SER A 83 -7.35 -3.66 15.03
CA SER A 83 -6.26 -2.74 14.70
C SER A 83 -5.07 -3.49 14.07
N VAL A 84 -4.75 -4.66 14.63
CA VAL A 84 -3.70 -5.55 14.08
C VAL A 84 -4.13 -6.05 12.70
N LEU A 85 -5.39 -6.48 12.54
CA LEU A 85 -5.93 -6.94 11.27
C LEU A 85 -5.79 -5.86 10.17
N ASN A 86 -6.19 -4.62 10.47
CA ASN A 86 -6.09 -3.53 9.52
C ASN A 86 -4.62 -3.25 9.10
N LEU A 87 -3.69 -3.29 10.04
CA LEU A 87 -2.27 -3.14 9.73
C LEU A 87 -1.75 -4.29 8.85
N CYS A 88 -2.15 -5.53 9.17
CA CYS A 88 -1.79 -6.70 8.38
C CYS A 88 -2.32 -6.59 6.94
N ILE A 89 -3.61 -6.23 6.77
CA ILE A 89 -4.24 -6.07 5.45
C ILE A 89 -3.48 -5.02 4.62
N ARG A 90 -3.20 -3.85 5.18
CA ARG A 90 -2.50 -2.79 4.46
C ARG A 90 -1.08 -3.21 4.08
N LEU A 91 -0.34 -3.81 5.01
CA LEU A 91 1.01 -4.29 4.73
C LEU A 91 1.00 -5.40 3.68
N PHE A 92 0.04 -6.34 3.78
CA PHE A 92 -0.16 -7.39 2.79
C PHE A 92 -0.41 -6.81 1.40
N CYS A 93 -1.36 -5.88 1.24
CA CYS A 93 -1.65 -5.23 -0.05
C CYS A 93 -0.41 -4.57 -0.66
N SER A 94 0.45 -3.97 0.17
CA SER A 94 1.68 -3.32 -0.30
C SER A 94 2.76 -4.30 -0.74
N ILE A 95 2.79 -5.55 -0.22
CA ILE A 95 3.88 -6.51 -0.48
C ILE A 95 3.43 -7.81 -1.16
N CYS A 96 2.14 -8.04 -1.37
CA CYS A 96 1.66 -9.26 -2.01
C CYS A 96 2.11 -9.34 -3.47
N THR A 97 2.32 -10.58 -3.91
CA THR A 97 2.53 -10.94 -5.31
C THR A 97 1.20 -11.33 -5.98
N ASN A 98 1.22 -11.49 -7.31
CA ASN A 98 0.10 -12.04 -8.05
C ASN A 98 -0.25 -13.46 -7.55
N GLU A 99 0.76 -14.29 -7.22
CA GLU A 99 0.56 -15.62 -6.66
C GLU A 99 -0.11 -15.58 -5.28
N ASP A 100 0.29 -14.64 -4.42
CA ASP A 100 -0.35 -14.48 -3.10
C ASP A 100 -1.84 -14.18 -3.22
N LEU A 101 -2.26 -13.41 -4.22
CA LEU A 101 -3.67 -13.08 -4.47
C LEU A 101 -4.43 -14.24 -5.13
N ARG A 102 -3.78 -15.08 -5.96
CA ARG A 102 -4.42 -16.28 -6.51
C ARG A 102 -4.73 -17.33 -5.45
N ASP A 103 -3.96 -17.37 -4.37
CA ASP A 103 -4.25 -18.25 -3.23
C ASP A 103 -5.29 -17.61 -2.31
N VAL A 104 -6.56 -17.92 -2.53
CA VAL A 104 -7.69 -17.40 -1.75
C VAL A 104 -7.57 -17.67 -0.25
N SER A 105 -6.77 -18.68 0.15
CA SER A 105 -6.56 -19.00 1.57
C SER A 105 -5.79 -17.90 2.30
N ASN A 106 -5.05 -17.05 1.60
CA ASN A 106 -4.31 -15.93 2.18
C ASN A 106 -5.23 -14.81 2.70
N LEU A 107 -6.42 -14.68 2.15
CA LEU A 107 -7.40 -13.63 2.48
C LEU A 107 -8.65 -14.15 3.20
N ARG A 108 -8.56 -15.32 3.87
CA ARG A 108 -9.68 -15.87 4.66
C ARG A 108 -10.21 -14.93 5.73
N CYS A 109 -9.35 -14.04 6.23
CA CYS A 109 -9.75 -13.03 7.21
C CYS A 109 -10.88 -12.12 6.71
N LEU A 110 -11.10 -12.01 5.40
CA LEU A 110 -12.16 -11.17 4.84
C LEU A 110 -13.55 -11.77 5.01
N SER A 111 -13.69 -13.12 5.11
CA SER A 111 -15.00 -13.77 5.19
C SER A 111 -15.83 -13.38 6.42
N ASP A 112 -15.19 -13.05 7.53
CA ASP A 112 -15.85 -12.65 8.78
C ASP A 112 -15.37 -11.28 9.27
N ALA A 113 -14.82 -10.47 8.35
CA ALA A 113 -14.22 -9.19 8.67
C ALA A 113 -15.27 -8.13 9.03
N SER A 114 -14.88 -7.21 9.90
CA SER A 114 -15.70 -6.01 10.15
C SER A 114 -15.71 -5.11 8.91
N GLU A 115 -16.77 -4.29 8.77
CA GLU A 115 -16.88 -3.26 7.74
C GLU A 115 -15.59 -2.43 7.60
N PHE A 116 -14.98 -2.05 8.72
CA PHE A 116 -13.74 -1.28 8.73
C PHE A 116 -12.55 -2.05 8.13
N ALA A 117 -12.45 -3.36 8.36
CA ALA A 117 -11.41 -4.20 7.76
C ALA A 117 -11.66 -4.40 6.26
N ILE A 118 -12.90 -4.59 5.85
CA ILE A 118 -13.32 -4.63 4.44
C ILE A 118 -12.94 -3.33 3.73
N PHE A 119 -13.31 -2.18 4.30
CA PHE A 119 -12.95 -0.87 3.77
C PHE A 119 -11.42 -0.68 3.68
N THR A 120 -10.68 -1.17 4.68
CA THR A 120 -9.20 -1.17 4.67
C THR A 120 -8.65 -2.00 3.51
N PHE A 121 -9.23 -3.17 3.23
CA PHE A 121 -8.83 -4.01 2.09
C PHE A 121 -9.13 -3.33 0.76
N ILE A 122 -10.34 -2.80 0.58
CA ILE A 122 -10.76 -2.12 -0.65
C ILE A 122 -9.84 -0.93 -0.96
N THR A 123 -9.58 -0.08 0.02
CA THR A 123 -8.68 1.07 -0.15
C THR A 123 -7.22 0.66 -0.36
N GLY A 124 -6.78 -0.44 0.24
CA GLY A 124 -5.46 -1.04 0.04
C GLY A 124 -5.32 -1.82 -1.27
N ALA A 125 -6.43 -2.18 -1.92
CA ALA A 125 -6.40 -2.95 -3.16
C ALA A 125 -5.56 -2.28 -4.25
N VAL A 126 -5.58 -0.95 -4.34
CA VAL A 126 -4.76 -0.18 -5.29
C VAL A 126 -3.26 -0.40 -5.07
N ASP A 127 -2.82 -0.60 -3.82
CA ASP A 127 -1.42 -0.86 -3.47
C ASP A 127 -0.95 -2.24 -3.96
N THR A 128 -1.89 -3.15 -4.26
CA THR A 128 -1.53 -4.46 -4.82
C THR A 128 -0.96 -4.32 -6.24
N MET A 129 -1.44 -3.32 -7.00
CA MET A 129 -1.08 -3.10 -8.42
C MET A 129 -1.30 -4.33 -9.29
N SER A 130 -2.16 -5.25 -8.86
CA SER A 130 -2.41 -6.55 -9.47
C SER A 130 -3.86 -6.69 -9.89
N TYR A 131 -4.10 -7.07 -11.14
CA TYR A 131 -5.45 -7.41 -11.60
C TYR A 131 -6.06 -8.60 -10.87
N GLU A 132 -5.25 -9.43 -10.19
CA GLU A 132 -5.72 -10.56 -9.38
C GLU A 132 -6.53 -10.13 -8.14
N VAL A 133 -6.53 -8.82 -7.80
CA VAL A 133 -7.38 -8.30 -6.73
C VAL A 133 -8.83 -8.03 -7.19
N VAL A 134 -9.05 -7.86 -8.50
CA VAL A 134 -10.36 -7.50 -9.06
C VAL A 134 -11.46 -8.50 -8.69
N PRO A 135 -11.26 -9.84 -8.76
CA PRO A 135 -12.28 -10.81 -8.33
C PRO A 135 -12.71 -10.63 -6.86
N TYR A 136 -11.80 -10.22 -5.98
CA TYR A 136 -12.14 -9.94 -4.57
C TYR A 136 -12.99 -8.68 -4.44
N LEU A 137 -12.69 -7.63 -5.21
CA LEU A 137 -13.49 -6.40 -5.22
C LEU A 137 -14.91 -6.68 -5.75
N LEU A 138 -15.05 -7.50 -6.81
CA LEU A 138 -16.34 -7.91 -7.36
C LEU A 138 -17.15 -8.76 -6.37
N ALA A 139 -16.49 -9.69 -5.66
CA ALA A 139 -17.15 -10.49 -4.64
C ALA A 139 -17.65 -9.63 -3.46
N LEU A 140 -16.84 -8.65 -3.02
CA LEU A 140 -17.24 -7.69 -1.99
C LEU A 140 -18.36 -6.76 -2.46
N TRP A 141 -18.38 -6.41 -3.73
CA TRP A 141 -19.47 -5.63 -4.31
C TRP A 141 -20.79 -6.38 -4.18
N ASP A 142 -20.88 -7.67 -4.57
CA ASP A 142 -22.06 -8.50 -4.38
C ASP A 142 -22.57 -8.55 -2.93
N GLU A 143 -21.61 -8.68 -2.01
CA GLU A 143 -21.96 -8.83 -0.59
C GLU A 143 -22.49 -7.52 0.02
N TRP A 144 -21.99 -6.37 -0.41
CA TRP A 144 -22.22 -5.09 0.25
C TRP A 144 -23.05 -4.08 -0.51
N GLU A 145 -23.32 -4.27 -1.83
CA GLU A 145 -24.08 -3.35 -2.68
C GLU A 145 -25.41 -2.88 -2.05
N ALA A 146 -26.18 -3.82 -1.49
CA ALA A 146 -27.49 -3.52 -0.92
C ALA A 146 -27.43 -2.94 0.51
N SER A 147 -26.28 -3.00 1.17
CA SER A 147 -26.16 -2.73 2.62
C SER A 147 -25.36 -1.48 2.96
N ASN A 148 -24.41 -1.08 2.11
CA ASN A 148 -23.49 0.02 2.42
C ASN A 148 -22.99 0.72 1.15
N THR A 149 -23.54 1.90 0.88
CA THR A 149 -23.16 2.73 -0.28
C THR A 149 -21.71 3.24 -0.22
N ASP A 150 -21.15 3.45 0.98
CA ASP A 150 -19.76 3.94 1.10
C ASP A 150 -18.77 2.86 0.68
N ILE A 151 -19.07 1.58 0.94
CA ILE A 151 -18.29 0.44 0.47
C ILE A 151 -18.39 0.31 -1.05
N GLU A 152 -19.59 0.42 -1.62
CA GLU A 152 -19.77 0.39 -3.07
C GLU A 152 -18.95 1.49 -3.76
N TYR A 153 -19.03 2.74 -3.28
CA TYR A 153 -18.22 3.83 -3.81
C TYR A 153 -16.71 3.55 -3.71
N ALA A 154 -16.26 3.02 -2.58
CA ALA A 154 -14.86 2.68 -2.40
C ALA A 154 -14.39 1.58 -3.37
N ILE A 155 -15.24 0.57 -3.65
CA ILE A 155 -14.96 -0.48 -4.63
C ILE A 155 -14.83 0.13 -6.03
N LYS A 156 -15.77 0.98 -6.45
CA LYS A 156 -15.74 1.66 -7.74
C LYS A 156 -14.50 2.54 -7.90
N ASP A 157 -14.12 3.29 -6.87
CA ASP A 157 -12.90 4.10 -6.84
C ASP A 157 -11.63 3.24 -6.96
N ALA A 158 -11.59 2.09 -6.27
CA ALA A 158 -10.49 1.14 -6.40
C ALA A 158 -10.41 0.55 -7.82
N LEU A 159 -11.53 0.15 -8.42
CA LEU A 159 -11.62 -0.39 -9.78
C LEU A 159 -11.21 0.64 -10.84
N ASP A 160 -11.52 1.92 -10.64
CA ASP A 160 -11.10 3.01 -11.55
C ASP A 160 -9.56 3.05 -11.72
N ASN A 161 -8.80 2.69 -10.68
CA ASN A 161 -7.34 2.61 -10.79
C ASN A 161 -6.84 1.44 -11.67
N TYR A 162 -7.67 0.44 -11.93
CA TYR A 162 -7.35 -0.69 -12.83
C TYR A 162 -7.83 -0.46 -14.25
N PHE A 163 -8.99 0.18 -14.41
CA PHE A 163 -9.67 0.35 -15.70
C PHE A 163 -9.71 1.79 -16.21
N TYR A 164 -8.82 2.64 -15.73
CA TYR A 164 -8.78 4.09 -15.99
C TYR A 164 -8.82 4.48 -17.47
N ASP A 165 -8.15 3.73 -18.35
CA ASP A 165 -8.10 4.00 -19.80
C ASP A 165 -9.27 3.42 -20.58
N GLN A 166 -10.16 2.71 -19.92
CA GLN A 166 -11.35 2.15 -20.56
C GLN A 166 -12.41 3.25 -20.64
N LYS A 167 -13.20 3.20 -21.71
CA LYS A 167 -14.27 4.21 -21.95
C LYS A 167 -15.46 4.07 -20.99
N LEU A 168 -15.33 3.26 -19.96
CA LEU A 168 -16.33 3.00 -18.96
C LEU A 168 -16.10 3.91 -17.74
N SER A 169 -17.11 4.70 -17.38
CA SER A 169 -17.09 5.44 -16.11
C SER A 169 -17.41 4.47 -14.98
N MET A 170 -16.48 4.21 -14.07
CA MET A 170 -16.71 3.33 -12.92
C MET A 170 -17.85 3.84 -12.03
N GLU A 171 -18.12 5.13 -11.98
CA GLU A 171 -19.24 5.69 -11.22
C GLU A 171 -20.59 5.19 -11.72
N GLU A 172 -20.75 5.05 -13.05
CA GLU A 172 -21.98 4.60 -13.71
C GLU A 172 -21.97 3.10 -14.07
N ALA A 173 -20.83 2.43 -13.95
CA ALA A 173 -20.65 1.04 -14.35
C ALA A 173 -21.50 0.09 -13.52
N THR A 174 -22.08 -0.91 -14.18
CA THR A 174 -22.63 -2.09 -13.54
C THR A 174 -21.54 -3.12 -13.26
N LYS A 175 -21.81 -4.03 -12.33
CA LYS A 175 -20.88 -5.10 -12.02
C LYS A 175 -20.60 -5.99 -13.22
N GLU A 176 -21.64 -6.35 -13.99
CA GLU A 176 -21.53 -7.18 -15.19
C GLU A 176 -20.62 -6.56 -16.24
N GLU A 177 -20.70 -5.23 -16.44
CA GLU A 177 -19.81 -4.51 -17.35
C GLU A 177 -18.36 -4.56 -16.88
N VAL A 178 -18.13 -4.47 -15.57
CA VAL A 178 -16.76 -4.58 -14.99
C VAL A 178 -16.23 -6.01 -15.09
N GLU A 179 -17.08 -7.04 -14.89
CA GLU A 179 -16.70 -8.45 -15.08
C GLU A 179 -16.30 -8.75 -16.53
N GLU A 180 -17.10 -8.28 -17.51
CA GLU A 180 -16.76 -8.40 -18.92
C GLU A 180 -15.45 -7.72 -19.25
N LEU A 181 -15.24 -6.51 -18.74
CA LEU A 181 -14.03 -5.74 -18.93
C LEU A 181 -12.82 -6.44 -18.29
N TRP A 182 -12.96 -6.99 -17.09
CA TRP A 182 -11.90 -7.74 -16.44
C TRP A 182 -11.45 -8.96 -17.24
N MET A 183 -12.41 -9.74 -17.79
CA MET A 183 -12.10 -10.87 -18.65
C MET A 183 -11.35 -10.44 -19.91
N LEU A 184 -11.79 -9.36 -20.56
CA LEU A 184 -11.12 -8.83 -21.77
C LEU A 184 -9.69 -8.32 -21.49
N VAL A 185 -9.49 -7.65 -20.37
CA VAL A 185 -8.20 -7.08 -19.99
C VAL A 185 -7.25 -8.17 -19.47
N GLY A 186 -7.78 -9.16 -18.75
CA GLY A 186 -7.01 -10.26 -18.18
C GLY A 186 -6.25 -11.07 -19.23
N ASP A 187 -6.88 -11.33 -20.36
CA ASP A 187 -6.25 -12.06 -21.47
C ASP A 187 -5.10 -11.31 -22.15
N GLN A 188 -5.01 -10.00 -21.94
CA GLN A 188 -4.00 -9.12 -22.57
C GLN A 188 -2.82 -8.77 -21.66
N LYS A 189 -2.89 -9.11 -20.37
CA LYS A 189 -1.88 -8.73 -19.38
C LYS A 189 -0.84 -9.82 -19.18
N GLU A 190 0.40 -9.38 -18.97
CA GLU A 190 1.48 -10.28 -18.56
C GLU A 190 1.27 -10.77 -17.13
N LEU A 191 1.29 -12.08 -16.93
CA LEU A 191 0.97 -12.74 -15.66
C LEU A 191 1.84 -12.29 -14.47
N ASP A 192 3.07 -11.86 -14.74
CA ASP A 192 4.05 -11.50 -13.70
C ASP A 192 4.28 -9.99 -13.59
N SER A 193 3.50 -9.19 -14.35
CA SER A 193 3.60 -7.74 -14.31
C SER A 193 2.56 -7.12 -13.36
N TYR A 194 2.92 -5.95 -12.80
CA TYR A 194 2.05 -5.12 -11.98
C TYR A 194 1.62 -3.90 -12.77
N TYR A 195 0.43 -3.38 -12.45
CA TYR A 195 -0.21 -2.34 -13.26
C TYR A 195 -0.74 -1.20 -12.39
N TYR A 196 -0.67 0.00 -12.94
CA TYR A 196 -1.31 1.18 -12.37
C TYR A 196 -1.99 1.96 -13.49
N LYS A 197 -3.27 2.25 -13.33
CA LYS A 197 -4.10 2.93 -14.35
C LYS A 197 -4.04 2.27 -15.73
N GLY A 198 -4.07 0.95 -15.78
CA GLY A 198 -4.05 0.19 -17.03
C GLY A 198 -2.66 -0.04 -17.65
N TYR A 199 -1.61 0.63 -17.18
CA TYR A 199 -0.25 0.53 -17.69
C TYR A 199 0.66 -0.26 -16.75
N PRO A 200 1.69 -0.95 -17.27
CA PRO A 200 2.72 -1.54 -16.42
C PRO A 200 3.29 -0.49 -15.47
N VAL A 201 3.31 -0.82 -14.17
CA VAL A 201 3.70 0.14 -13.14
C VAL A 201 5.14 0.62 -13.33
N PHE A 202 5.34 1.92 -13.21
CA PHE A 202 6.64 2.55 -13.21
C PHE A 202 6.67 3.77 -12.30
N LEU A 203 7.72 3.91 -11.52
CA LEU A 203 7.89 4.98 -10.53
C LEU A 203 7.64 6.38 -11.12
N GLY A 204 8.08 6.61 -12.37
CA GLY A 204 7.89 7.87 -13.07
C GLY A 204 6.43 8.29 -13.27
N MET A 205 5.48 7.34 -13.25
CA MET A 205 4.05 7.65 -13.36
C MET A 205 3.57 8.43 -12.15
N PHE A 206 3.92 7.96 -10.94
CA PHE A 206 3.55 8.64 -9.69
C PHE A 206 4.22 10.02 -9.60
N ALA A 207 5.52 10.09 -9.92
CA ALA A 207 6.27 11.34 -9.93
C ALA A 207 5.67 12.37 -10.91
N LYS A 208 5.27 11.92 -12.12
CA LYS A 208 4.62 12.77 -13.13
C LYS A 208 3.29 13.34 -12.64
N GLU A 209 2.44 12.51 -12.01
CA GLU A 209 1.15 12.97 -11.49
C GLU A 209 1.32 13.98 -10.35
N ILE A 210 2.28 13.76 -9.45
CA ILE A 210 2.64 14.69 -8.38
C ILE A 210 3.12 16.01 -8.98
N MET A 211 4.11 15.98 -9.87
CA MET A 211 4.65 17.18 -10.50
C MET A 211 3.61 17.96 -11.28
N THR A 212 2.75 17.27 -12.04
CA THR A 212 1.64 17.92 -12.77
C THR A 212 0.71 18.66 -11.80
N SER A 213 0.35 18.02 -10.68
CA SER A 213 -0.49 18.63 -9.64
C SER A 213 0.19 19.86 -9.00
N LEU A 214 1.50 19.80 -8.76
CA LEU A 214 2.26 20.92 -8.20
C LEU A 214 2.30 22.12 -9.16
N TYR A 215 2.59 21.88 -10.45
CA TYR A 215 2.65 22.96 -11.46
C TYR A 215 1.28 23.60 -11.72
N THR A 216 0.21 22.80 -11.76
CA THR A 216 -1.14 23.37 -11.94
C THR A 216 -1.62 24.06 -10.67
N GLY A 217 -1.36 23.50 -9.50
CA GLY A 217 -1.80 24.05 -8.23
C GLY A 217 -1.11 25.35 -7.85
N ILE A 218 0.19 25.52 -8.16
CA ILE A 218 0.87 26.80 -7.86
C ILE A 218 0.31 27.98 -8.65
N GLN A 219 -0.18 27.73 -9.88
CA GLN A 219 -0.81 28.76 -10.71
C GLN A 219 -2.18 29.18 -10.18
N ALA A 220 -2.87 28.27 -9.48
CA ALA A 220 -4.22 28.46 -8.94
C ALA A 220 -4.23 28.77 -7.43
N GLU A 221 -3.06 28.98 -6.81
CA GLU A 221 -2.91 29.09 -5.34
C GLU A 221 -3.61 27.93 -4.59
N GLY A 222 -3.60 26.74 -5.21
CA GLY A 222 -4.31 25.57 -4.76
C GLY A 222 -3.55 24.75 -3.72
N LYS A 223 -4.27 23.80 -3.11
CA LYS A 223 -3.70 22.82 -2.18
C LYS A 223 -3.27 21.56 -2.92
N PHE A 224 -2.28 20.87 -2.36
CA PHE A 224 -1.82 19.59 -2.88
C PHE A 224 -2.73 18.45 -2.41
N HIS A 225 -3.30 17.66 -3.34
CA HIS A 225 -4.25 16.59 -3.04
C HIS A 225 -3.83 15.19 -3.54
N LYS A 226 -2.59 15.02 -4.06
CA LYS A 226 -2.10 13.73 -4.59
C LYS A 226 -1.63 12.81 -3.47
N TYR A 227 -2.59 12.42 -2.62
CA TYR A 227 -2.35 11.56 -1.46
C TYR A 227 -1.88 10.15 -1.86
N LEU A 228 -2.66 9.47 -2.70
CA LEU A 228 -2.37 8.10 -3.15
C LEU A 228 -1.01 8.01 -3.84
N GLN A 229 -0.74 8.91 -4.81
CA GLN A 229 0.52 8.91 -5.55
C GLN A 229 1.72 9.15 -4.63
N SER A 230 1.57 10.01 -3.63
CA SER A 230 2.62 10.27 -2.63
C SER A 230 2.87 9.05 -1.75
N ALA A 231 1.81 8.34 -1.35
CA ALA A 231 1.90 7.11 -0.57
C ALA A 231 2.60 6.00 -1.37
N LEU A 232 2.14 5.75 -2.61
CA LEU A 232 2.72 4.75 -3.49
C LEU A 232 4.20 5.03 -3.78
N LEU A 233 4.54 6.28 -4.13
CA LEU A 233 5.92 6.66 -4.40
C LEU A 233 6.82 6.53 -3.17
N SER A 234 6.33 6.91 -1.99
CA SER A 234 7.06 6.76 -0.74
C SER A 234 7.29 5.29 -0.38
N THR A 235 6.27 4.44 -0.54
CA THR A 235 6.36 3.01 -0.28
C THR A 235 7.30 2.32 -1.26
N PHE A 236 7.22 2.64 -2.54
CA PHE A 236 8.12 2.11 -3.57
C PHE A 236 9.58 2.40 -3.26
N THR A 237 9.90 3.65 -2.95
CA THR A 237 11.27 4.12 -2.82
C THR A 237 11.85 3.93 -1.41
N GLY A 238 11.01 3.80 -0.38
CA GLY A 238 11.39 3.88 1.02
C GLY A 238 11.81 5.29 1.48
N LYS A 239 11.52 6.30 0.65
CA LYS A 239 11.81 7.70 0.94
C LYS A 239 10.51 8.50 0.88
N ARG A 240 10.22 9.24 1.94
CA ARG A 240 8.99 10.04 2.00
C ARG A 240 9.01 11.15 0.95
N VAL A 241 7.91 11.26 0.20
CA VAL A 241 7.68 12.40 -0.70
C VAL A 241 7.70 13.71 0.10
N PRO A 242 8.48 14.72 -0.31
CA PRO A 242 8.73 15.92 0.50
C PRO A 242 7.58 16.94 0.49
N VAL A 243 6.47 16.64 -0.19
CA VAL A 243 5.31 17.53 -0.30
C VAL A 243 4.23 17.10 0.67
N LYS A 244 3.67 18.05 1.40
CA LYS A 244 2.62 17.78 2.37
C LYS A 244 1.23 17.91 1.75
N VAL A 245 0.42 16.89 1.97
CA VAL A 245 -0.97 16.87 1.50
C VAL A 245 -1.82 17.89 2.27
N ASN A 246 -2.78 18.51 1.58
CA ASN A 246 -3.68 19.55 2.07
C ASN A 246 -3.01 20.89 2.45
N GLU A 247 -1.72 21.07 2.18
CA GLU A 247 -1.05 22.37 2.31
C GLU A 247 -1.06 23.14 0.97
N ILE A 248 -0.98 24.47 1.07
CA ILE A 248 -0.90 25.35 -0.11
C ILE A 248 0.44 25.12 -0.81
N ILE A 249 0.39 24.90 -2.11
CA ILE A 249 1.55 24.61 -2.92
C ILE A 249 2.44 25.85 -3.06
N SER A 250 3.73 25.68 -2.79
CA SER A 250 4.74 26.70 -2.94
C SER A 250 5.81 26.30 -3.98
N ARG A 251 6.62 27.25 -4.43
CA ARG A 251 7.75 26.94 -5.31
C ARG A 251 8.76 25.99 -4.66
N ARG A 252 8.93 26.09 -3.34
CA ARG A 252 9.81 25.20 -2.57
C ARG A 252 9.37 23.73 -2.67
N ASP A 253 8.07 23.46 -2.77
CA ASP A 253 7.57 22.09 -2.91
C ASP A 253 7.97 21.51 -4.27
N ILE A 254 7.93 22.32 -5.34
CA ILE A 254 8.40 21.91 -6.66
C ILE A 254 9.90 21.62 -6.63
N ASP A 255 10.72 22.53 -6.09
CA ASP A 255 12.17 22.36 -6.00
C ASP A 255 12.53 21.11 -5.18
N SER A 256 11.89 20.92 -4.02
CA SER A 256 12.10 19.73 -3.17
C SER A 256 11.69 18.44 -3.87
N MET A 257 10.64 18.46 -4.70
CA MET A 257 10.21 17.29 -5.46
C MET A 257 11.17 16.98 -6.61
N ILE A 258 11.77 18.00 -7.25
CA ILE A 258 12.82 17.80 -8.26
C ILE A 258 14.02 17.10 -7.63
N ASP A 259 14.54 17.63 -6.50
CA ASP A 259 15.66 17.02 -5.77
C ASP A 259 15.35 15.56 -5.37
N TYR A 260 14.12 15.30 -4.94
CA TYR A 260 13.67 13.96 -4.60
C TYR A 260 13.70 13.02 -5.83
N ILE A 261 13.16 13.48 -6.98
CA ILE A 261 13.14 12.67 -8.22
C ILE A 261 14.56 12.40 -8.69
N GLU A 262 15.45 13.39 -8.68
CA GLU A 262 16.86 13.22 -9.02
C GLU A 262 17.57 12.20 -8.13
N ASP A 263 17.24 12.18 -6.85
CA ASP A 263 17.84 11.24 -5.91
C ASP A 263 17.31 9.80 -6.11
N VAL A 264 16.00 9.61 -6.27
CA VAL A 264 15.43 8.28 -6.47
C VAL A 264 15.72 7.71 -7.86
N SER A 265 15.92 8.56 -8.88
CA SER A 265 16.26 8.14 -10.25
C SER A 265 17.68 7.56 -10.39
N LYS A 266 18.53 7.70 -9.37
CA LYS A 266 19.87 7.08 -9.35
C LYS A 266 19.84 5.55 -9.25
N ARG A 267 18.69 4.98 -8.90
CA ARG A 267 18.47 3.55 -8.81
C ARG A 267 17.76 3.06 -10.08
N ASP A 268 18.14 1.89 -10.55
CA ASP A 268 17.45 1.23 -11.67
C ASP A 268 16.08 0.70 -11.20
N TRP A 269 15.03 1.16 -11.86
CA TRP A 269 13.65 0.71 -11.66
C TRP A 269 13.16 0.04 -12.93
N VAL A 270 12.62 -1.16 -12.79
CA VAL A 270 12.12 -1.95 -13.93
C VAL A 270 10.61 -1.75 -14.05
N GLU A 271 10.16 -1.41 -15.25
CA GLU A 271 8.74 -1.28 -15.58
C GLU A 271 7.99 -2.61 -15.36
N GLY A 272 6.78 -2.56 -14.84
CA GLY A 272 5.97 -3.73 -14.51
C GLY A 272 6.42 -4.47 -13.25
N ARG A 273 7.45 -4.00 -12.53
CA ARG A 273 7.89 -4.60 -11.27
C ARG A 273 7.41 -3.78 -10.08
N LYS A 274 6.99 -4.48 -9.01
CA LYS A 274 6.54 -3.89 -7.76
C LYS A 274 7.69 -3.84 -6.77
N TYR A 275 7.77 -2.74 -6.02
CA TYR A 275 8.84 -2.52 -5.03
C TYR A 275 8.24 -2.13 -3.67
N PHE A 276 8.93 -2.53 -2.62
CA PHE A 276 8.66 -2.09 -1.27
C PHE A 276 9.96 -1.60 -0.63
N TYR A 277 10.02 -0.34 -0.26
CA TYR A 277 11.21 0.33 0.28
C TYR A 277 12.47 0.15 -0.57
N GLY A 278 12.29 0.14 -1.89
CA GLY A 278 13.35 -0.04 -2.87
C GLY A 278 13.79 -1.47 -3.12
N PHE A 279 13.17 -2.46 -2.50
CA PHE A 279 13.42 -3.87 -2.77
C PHE A 279 12.31 -4.42 -3.67
N GLU A 280 12.69 -5.11 -4.74
CA GLU A 280 11.73 -5.78 -5.63
C GLU A 280 11.03 -6.90 -4.90
N ILE A 281 9.70 -6.93 -5.00
CA ILE A 281 8.85 -7.99 -4.45
C ILE A 281 8.85 -9.15 -5.45
N LYS A 282 9.20 -10.34 -4.95
CA LYS A 282 9.29 -11.57 -5.74
C LYS A 282 8.43 -12.66 -5.14
#